data_2ae3453da79dbd0abe2af70fb12b21c6
#
_entry.id   2ae3453da79dbd0abe2af70fb12b21c6
#
_cell.length_a   1.000
_cell.length_b   1.000
_cell.length_c   1.000
_cell.angle_alpha   90.00
_cell.angle_beta   90.00
_cell.angle_gamma   90.00
#
_symmetry.space_group_name_H-M   'P 1'
#
loop_
_entity.id
_entity.type
_entity.pdbx_description
1 polymer ?
#
loop_
_entity_poly.entity_id
_entity_poly.type
_entity_poly.pdbx_seq_one_letter_code
_entity_poly.pdbx_strand_id
1 'polypeptide(L)'
;MNNRLLLNSALIALCALISSNLYAQREVLDRVVAIVDEGVVLQSELDARIAEVRANAMSTGQPLPPGAGLRSQIIETLVVESLQLQLANRMGIRYDDDTINNVMQSIADQNNMSFDEYITALEDAGRYISTREQIRKELMLRDLQRGMVNRRINITDQEIENFLNSEMGRVTMAPDYFVDQTLIPIAENDPAEVIAAKEEFAAQMLESINSGIDFEQAREVAQRGATSNPPTAFPVSGGQLGWRKADGLPSLFVDIVPTMKAGEVRGPIRSPSGFHLVKLIQVRGDINSLVKQTRARHILITPNEIRTEEQAEQLINTLHDRIEAGEDFAAIARQNSDDAASVVAGGDMGWANEGGMPPDFEPIINELEVGVLSEPFRTSYGWHIAEVLERREQDLSRQFSRQQAENTLRSRKFDVELQNWLIEIREQAYVKISPPRVAGNP
;
A
#
# COMPACT_ATOMS: atom_id res chain seq x y z
N MET A 1 -0.16 -92.04 -16.70
CA MET A 1 -1.20 -91.13 -17.26
C MET A 1 -1.74 -90.12 -16.28
N ASN A 2 -1.18 -89.99 -15.04
CA ASN A 2 -1.79 -89.17 -13.99
C ASN A 2 -1.05 -87.77 -13.73
N ASN A 3 0.13 -87.58 -14.30
CA ASN A 3 0.85 -86.33 -14.01
C ASN A 3 0.47 -85.09 -14.85
N ARG A 4 -0.19 -85.30 -16.00
CA ARG A 4 -0.64 -84.17 -16.84
C ARG A 4 -1.95 -83.52 -16.38
N LEU A 5 -2.80 -84.30 -15.70
CA LEU A 5 -4.05 -83.82 -15.11
C LEU A 5 -3.84 -82.95 -13.87
N LEU A 6 -2.87 -83.26 -13.05
CA LEU A 6 -2.54 -82.49 -11.86
C LEU A 6 -1.82 -81.16 -12.22
N LEU A 7 -1.04 -81.08 -13.30
CA LEU A 7 -0.41 -79.83 -13.77
C LEU A 7 -1.43 -78.87 -14.35
N ASN A 8 -2.42 -79.36 -15.10
CA ASN A 8 -3.47 -78.52 -15.66
C ASN A 8 -4.47 -77.98 -14.59
N SER A 9 -4.69 -78.73 -13.54
CA SER A 9 -5.56 -78.29 -12.41
C SER A 9 -4.82 -77.21 -11.56
N ALA A 10 -3.51 -77.29 -11.37
CA ALA A 10 -2.70 -76.30 -10.69
C ALA A 10 -2.59 -75.00 -11.48
N LEU A 11 -2.50 -75.04 -12.80
CA LEU A 11 -2.42 -73.88 -13.68
C LEU A 11 -3.76 -73.11 -13.72
N ILE A 12 -4.89 -73.80 -13.72
CA ILE A 12 -6.22 -73.20 -13.67
C ILE A 12 -6.50 -72.56 -12.29
N ALA A 13 -6.04 -73.16 -11.19
CA ALA A 13 -6.14 -72.63 -9.86
C ALA A 13 -5.27 -71.37 -9.66
N LEU A 14 -4.07 -71.36 -10.29
CA LEU A 14 -3.17 -70.17 -10.26
C LEU A 14 -3.70 -69.00 -11.11
N CYS A 15 -4.37 -69.26 -12.22
CA CYS A 15 -5.04 -68.24 -13.03
C CYS A 15 -6.29 -67.66 -12.31
N ALA A 16 -7.02 -68.47 -11.55
CA ALA A 16 -8.17 -68.02 -10.76
C ALA A 16 -7.75 -67.19 -9.54
N LEU A 17 -6.55 -67.36 -8.96
CA LEU A 17 -6.01 -66.58 -7.88
C LEU A 17 -5.42 -65.22 -8.35
N ILE A 18 -5.05 -65.08 -9.62
CA ILE A 18 -4.52 -63.82 -10.19
C ILE A 18 -5.69 -62.91 -10.61
N SER A 19 -6.89 -63.43 -10.87
CA SER A 19 -8.04 -62.65 -11.31
C SER A 19 -8.80 -61.94 -10.17
N SER A 20 -8.46 -62.14 -8.91
CA SER A 20 -9.20 -61.58 -7.78
C SER A 20 -8.65 -60.24 -7.24
N ASN A 21 -7.63 -59.64 -7.85
CA ASN A 21 -7.06 -58.37 -7.41
C ASN A 21 -7.10 -57.22 -8.42
N LEU A 22 -7.91 -57.34 -9.46
CA LEU A 22 -8.28 -56.19 -10.27
C LEU A 22 -9.44 -55.44 -9.58
N TYR A 23 -9.15 -54.87 -8.41
CA TYR A 23 -9.93 -53.72 -7.95
C TYR A 23 -9.63 -52.63 -8.96
N ALA A 24 -10.52 -52.39 -9.91
CA ALA A 24 -10.52 -51.17 -10.66
C ALA A 24 -10.58 -50.03 -9.62
N GLN A 25 -9.47 -49.32 -9.46
CA GLN A 25 -9.45 -48.13 -8.67
C GLN A 25 -10.46 -47.20 -9.32
N ARG A 26 -11.65 -47.09 -8.72
CA ARG A 26 -12.67 -46.13 -9.16
C ARG A 26 -12.02 -44.78 -9.00
N GLU A 27 -11.57 -44.23 -10.09
CA GLU A 27 -11.20 -42.84 -10.15
C GLU A 27 -12.48 -42.06 -9.78
N VAL A 28 -12.47 -41.50 -8.59
CA VAL A 28 -13.63 -40.74 -8.11
C VAL A 28 -13.63 -39.46 -8.93
N LEU A 29 -14.39 -39.45 -10.01
CA LEU A 29 -14.64 -38.20 -10.74
C LEU A 29 -15.26 -37.19 -9.78
N ASP A 30 -14.71 -35.97 -9.78
CA ASP A 30 -15.21 -34.91 -8.93
C ASP A 30 -16.68 -34.61 -9.24
N ARG A 31 -17.43 -34.26 -8.22
CA ARG A 31 -18.89 -34.06 -8.36
C ARG A 31 -19.21 -32.62 -8.67
N VAL A 32 -20.09 -32.38 -9.64
CA VAL A 32 -20.63 -31.04 -9.92
C VAL A 32 -21.67 -30.68 -8.83
N VAL A 33 -21.35 -29.60 -8.09
CA VAL A 33 -22.22 -29.02 -7.05
C VAL A 33 -23.13 -27.96 -7.64
N ALA A 34 -22.65 -27.17 -8.59
CA ALA A 34 -23.45 -26.21 -9.32
C ALA A 34 -22.97 -26.11 -10.78
N ILE A 35 -23.93 -25.91 -11.69
CA ILE A 35 -23.68 -25.49 -13.08
C ILE A 35 -23.90 -23.98 -13.11
N VAL A 36 -22.95 -23.25 -13.68
CA VAL A 36 -22.93 -21.79 -13.70
C VAL A 36 -22.59 -21.32 -15.11
N ASP A 37 -23.58 -20.92 -15.88
CA ASP A 37 -23.45 -20.62 -17.32
C ASP A 37 -22.67 -21.71 -18.06
N GLU A 38 -21.44 -21.38 -18.53
CA GLU A 38 -20.55 -22.31 -19.27
C GLU A 38 -19.61 -23.10 -18.34
N GLY A 39 -19.61 -22.82 -17.03
CA GLY A 39 -18.75 -23.44 -16.03
C GLY A 39 -19.46 -24.33 -15.03
N VAL A 40 -18.67 -24.89 -14.13
CA VAL A 40 -19.18 -25.74 -13.03
C VAL A 40 -18.42 -25.38 -11.74
N VAL A 41 -19.09 -25.59 -10.61
CA VAL A 41 -18.47 -25.60 -9.28
C VAL A 41 -18.38 -27.07 -8.84
N LEU A 42 -17.19 -27.49 -8.46
CA LEU A 42 -16.89 -28.86 -8.06
C LEU A 42 -16.99 -29.06 -6.54
N GLN A 43 -17.23 -30.32 -6.14
CA GLN A 43 -17.31 -30.69 -4.72
C GLN A 43 -15.96 -30.47 -4.01
N SER A 44 -14.84 -30.76 -4.69
CA SER A 44 -13.51 -30.51 -4.16
C SER A 44 -13.25 -29.02 -3.87
N GLU A 45 -13.70 -28.12 -4.76
CA GLU A 45 -13.60 -26.68 -4.57
C GLU A 45 -14.43 -26.22 -3.36
N LEU A 46 -15.63 -26.74 -3.23
CA LEU A 46 -16.52 -26.47 -2.10
C LEU A 46 -15.91 -26.94 -0.77
N ASP A 47 -15.38 -28.16 -0.73
CA ASP A 47 -14.81 -28.73 0.49
C ASP A 47 -13.53 -28.01 0.89
N ALA A 48 -12.68 -27.66 -0.06
CA ALA A 48 -11.49 -26.84 0.18
C ALA A 48 -11.85 -25.45 0.75
N ARG A 49 -12.83 -24.75 0.16
CA ARG A 49 -13.27 -23.44 0.64
C ARG A 49 -13.93 -23.53 2.02
N ILE A 50 -14.71 -24.58 2.31
CA ILE A 50 -15.26 -24.80 3.65
C ILE A 50 -14.15 -25.02 4.68
N ALA A 51 -13.12 -25.80 4.33
CA ALA A 51 -11.98 -26.04 5.23
C ALA A 51 -11.21 -24.74 5.52
N GLU A 52 -10.95 -23.94 4.50
CA GLU A 52 -10.32 -22.62 4.62
C GLU A 52 -11.11 -21.68 5.56
N VAL A 53 -12.42 -21.52 5.31
CA VAL A 53 -13.28 -20.64 6.11
C VAL A 53 -13.32 -21.11 7.57
N ARG A 54 -13.35 -22.44 7.82
CA ARG A 54 -13.31 -22.99 9.18
C ARG A 54 -11.98 -22.72 9.87
N ALA A 55 -10.85 -22.90 9.18
CA ALA A 55 -9.52 -22.64 9.72
C ALA A 55 -9.36 -21.16 10.11
N ASN A 56 -9.82 -20.26 9.24
CA ASN A 56 -9.79 -18.83 9.51
C ASN A 56 -10.71 -18.44 10.69
N ALA A 57 -11.91 -18.98 10.76
CA ALA A 57 -12.82 -18.73 11.88
C ALA A 57 -12.26 -19.23 13.23
N MET A 58 -11.55 -20.37 13.22
CA MET A 58 -10.88 -20.90 14.42
C MET A 58 -9.74 -19.99 14.89
N SER A 59 -8.97 -19.43 13.96
CA SER A 59 -7.85 -18.53 14.29
C SER A 59 -8.33 -17.16 14.78
N THR A 60 -9.47 -16.66 14.27
CA THR A 60 -10.02 -15.34 14.61
C THR A 60 -11.08 -15.38 15.72
N GLY A 61 -11.52 -16.57 16.14
CA GLY A 61 -12.58 -16.73 17.13
C GLY A 61 -13.97 -16.33 16.63
N GLN A 62 -14.18 -16.23 15.30
CA GLN A 62 -15.48 -15.82 14.73
C GLN A 62 -16.46 -16.98 14.68
N PRO A 63 -17.72 -16.77 15.10
CA PRO A 63 -18.76 -17.81 15.00
C PRO A 63 -19.15 -18.08 13.55
N LEU A 64 -19.28 -19.37 13.19
CA LEU A 64 -19.75 -19.80 11.88
C LEU A 64 -21.24 -20.17 11.92
N PRO A 65 -21.97 -19.97 10.79
CA PRO A 65 -23.32 -20.48 10.63
C PRO A 65 -23.37 -22.03 10.77
N PRO A 66 -24.52 -22.61 11.11
CA PRO A 66 -24.70 -24.08 11.09
C PRO A 66 -24.31 -24.70 9.75
N GLY A 67 -23.81 -25.93 9.76
CA GLY A 67 -23.17 -26.58 8.61
C GLY A 67 -23.92 -26.50 7.27
N ALA A 68 -25.26 -26.61 7.28
CA ALA A 68 -26.07 -26.46 6.05
C ALA A 68 -26.09 -24.99 5.56
N GLY A 69 -26.17 -24.02 6.45
CA GLY A 69 -26.13 -22.60 6.12
C GLY A 69 -24.76 -22.21 5.57
N LEU A 70 -23.67 -22.64 6.21
CA LEU A 70 -22.31 -22.42 5.74
C LEU A 70 -22.11 -22.98 4.32
N ARG A 71 -22.53 -24.22 4.10
CA ARG A 71 -22.43 -24.84 2.77
C ARG A 71 -23.16 -24.03 1.69
N SER A 72 -24.39 -23.60 1.95
CA SER A 72 -25.16 -22.80 0.99
C SER A 72 -24.50 -21.48 0.69
N GLN A 73 -24.00 -20.81 1.70
CA GLN A 73 -23.27 -19.52 1.56
C GLN A 73 -22.00 -19.68 0.73
N ILE A 74 -21.21 -20.72 0.98
CA ILE A 74 -19.98 -20.98 0.21
C ILE A 74 -20.31 -21.33 -1.25
N ILE A 75 -21.37 -22.10 -1.52
CA ILE A 75 -21.80 -22.40 -2.90
C ILE A 75 -22.12 -21.09 -3.65
N GLU A 76 -22.89 -20.19 -3.06
CA GLU A 76 -23.20 -18.89 -3.70
C GLU A 76 -21.94 -18.05 -3.93
N THR A 77 -20.98 -18.04 -2.99
CA THR A 77 -19.69 -17.38 -3.19
C THR A 77 -18.93 -17.95 -4.39
N LEU A 78 -18.84 -19.28 -4.50
CA LEU A 78 -18.14 -19.93 -5.62
C LEU A 78 -18.87 -19.74 -6.95
N VAL A 79 -20.20 -19.68 -6.94
CA VAL A 79 -21.01 -19.34 -8.13
C VAL A 79 -20.67 -17.94 -8.63
N VAL A 80 -20.69 -16.94 -7.75
CA VAL A 80 -20.38 -15.56 -8.11
C VAL A 80 -18.91 -15.42 -8.54
N GLU A 81 -17.98 -16.12 -7.89
CA GLU A 81 -16.57 -16.18 -8.30
C GLU A 81 -16.41 -16.78 -9.71
N SER A 82 -17.09 -17.89 -10.00
CA SER A 82 -17.10 -18.53 -11.32
C SER A 82 -17.61 -17.60 -12.41
N LEU A 83 -18.70 -16.87 -12.17
CA LEU A 83 -19.24 -15.87 -13.12
C LEU A 83 -18.25 -14.77 -13.43
N GLN A 84 -17.61 -14.24 -12.41
CA GLN A 84 -16.58 -13.20 -12.57
C GLN A 84 -15.39 -13.72 -13.38
N LEU A 85 -14.87 -14.93 -13.09
CA LEU A 85 -13.75 -15.51 -13.81
C LEU A 85 -14.10 -15.77 -15.29
N GLN A 86 -15.31 -16.25 -15.58
CA GLN A 86 -15.79 -16.41 -16.97
C GLN A 86 -15.83 -15.04 -17.68
N LEU A 87 -16.33 -14.01 -17.02
CA LEU A 87 -16.37 -12.65 -17.59
C LEU A 87 -14.96 -12.09 -17.80
N ALA A 88 -14.05 -12.26 -16.84
CA ALA A 88 -12.66 -11.85 -16.95
C ALA A 88 -11.96 -12.50 -18.16
N ASN A 89 -12.18 -13.82 -18.34
CA ASN A 89 -11.67 -14.57 -19.48
C ASN A 89 -12.23 -14.06 -20.80
N ARG A 90 -13.55 -13.79 -20.89
CA ARG A 90 -14.17 -13.20 -22.08
C ARG A 90 -13.63 -11.81 -22.42
N MET A 91 -13.29 -11.03 -21.39
CA MET A 91 -12.67 -9.69 -21.56
C MET A 91 -11.17 -9.74 -21.85
N GLY A 92 -10.54 -10.93 -21.88
CA GLY A 92 -9.12 -11.10 -22.15
C GLY A 92 -8.19 -10.70 -20.99
N ILE A 93 -8.71 -10.59 -19.76
CA ILE A 93 -7.89 -10.32 -18.57
C ILE A 93 -7.07 -11.57 -18.26
N ARG A 94 -5.76 -11.46 -18.42
CA ARG A 94 -4.81 -12.57 -18.21
C ARG A 94 -3.53 -12.04 -17.58
N TYR A 95 -2.88 -12.88 -16.80
CA TYR A 95 -1.59 -12.58 -16.17
C TYR A 95 -0.58 -13.64 -16.57
N ASP A 96 0.60 -13.19 -16.99
CA ASP A 96 1.74 -14.02 -17.27
C ASP A 96 2.43 -14.52 -16.00
N ASP A 97 3.35 -15.45 -16.16
CA ASP A 97 4.06 -16.04 -15.04
C ASP A 97 5.01 -15.05 -14.36
N ASP A 98 5.54 -14.07 -15.08
CA ASP A 98 6.41 -13.04 -14.51
C ASP A 98 5.64 -12.14 -13.52
N THR A 99 4.45 -11.75 -13.88
CA THR A 99 3.54 -11.00 -12.95
C THR A 99 3.24 -11.81 -11.70
N ILE A 100 2.94 -13.10 -11.84
CA ILE A 100 2.70 -14.00 -10.70
C ILE A 100 3.96 -14.12 -9.82
N ASN A 101 5.13 -14.29 -10.43
CA ASN A 101 6.41 -14.37 -9.70
C ASN A 101 6.70 -13.08 -8.92
N ASN A 102 6.42 -11.90 -9.47
CA ASN A 102 6.59 -10.63 -8.78
C ASN A 102 5.68 -10.51 -7.54
N VAL A 103 4.45 -11.00 -7.64
CA VAL A 103 3.54 -11.05 -6.47
C VAL A 103 4.05 -12.04 -5.43
N MET A 104 4.52 -13.21 -5.84
CA MET A 104 5.10 -14.21 -4.93
C MET A 104 6.37 -13.69 -4.26
N GLN A 105 7.23 -12.94 -4.98
CA GLN A 105 8.38 -12.25 -4.39
C GLN A 105 7.94 -11.27 -3.30
N SER A 106 6.93 -10.44 -3.58
CA SER A 106 6.41 -9.49 -2.59
C SER A 106 5.86 -10.18 -1.34
N ILE A 107 5.24 -11.36 -1.49
CA ILE A 107 4.76 -12.17 -0.36
C ILE A 107 5.94 -12.74 0.43
N ALA A 108 6.98 -13.22 -0.24
CA ALA A 108 8.21 -13.70 0.40
C ALA A 108 8.86 -12.60 1.24
N ASP A 109 9.04 -11.40 0.66
CA ASP A 109 9.61 -10.23 1.34
C ASP A 109 8.82 -9.84 2.59
N GLN A 110 7.48 -9.85 2.52
CA GLN A 110 6.61 -9.57 3.67
C GLN A 110 6.73 -10.61 4.80
N ASN A 111 7.14 -11.83 4.47
CA ASN A 111 7.40 -12.90 5.43
C ASN A 111 8.88 -12.99 5.85
N ASN A 112 9.71 -12.03 5.44
CA ASN A 112 11.16 -12.02 5.66
C ASN A 112 11.87 -13.29 5.12
N MET A 113 11.43 -13.77 3.97
CA MET A 113 11.98 -14.92 3.25
C MET A 113 12.52 -14.46 1.89
N SER A 114 13.57 -15.13 1.40
CA SER A 114 13.93 -15.01 -0.01
C SER A 114 12.90 -15.71 -0.91
N PHE A 115 12.89 -15.34 -2.20
CA PHE A 115 11.97 -15.97 -3.16
C PHE A 115 12.15 -17.49 -3.22
N ASP A 116 13.40 -17.97 -3.26
CA ASP A 116 13.72 -19.39 -3.35
C ASP A 116 13.28 -20.17 -2.10
N GLU A 117 13.47 -19.60 -0.91
CA GLU A 117 12.98 -20.19 0.36
C GLU A 117 11.45 -20.30 0.37
N TYR A 118 10.76 -19.26 -0.10
CA TYR A 118 9.31 -19.27 -0.18
C TYR A 118 8.79 -20.33 -1.17
N ILE A 119 9.41 -20.42 -2.37
CA ILE A 119 9.06 -21.45 -3.35
C ILE A 119 9.28 -22.85 -2.78
N THR A 120 10.44 -23.11 -2.18
CA THR A 120 10.77 -24.41 -1.57
C THR A 120 9.75 -24.79 -0.49
N ALA A 121 9.37 -23.85 0.38
CA ALA A 121 8.36 -24.09 1.39
C ALA A 121 6.98 -24.45 0.81
N LEU A 122 6.60 -23.83 -0.30
CA LEU A 122 5.36 -24.16 -1.01
C LEU A 122 5.41 -25.52 -1.71
N GLU A 123 6.57 -25.90 -2.29
CA GLU A 123 6.80 -27.19 -2.93
C GLU A 123 6.76 -28.32 -1.90
N ASP A 124 7.45 -28.16 -0.78
CA ASP A 124 7.46 -29.11 0.33
C ASP A 124 6.05 -29.33 0.92
N ALA A 125 5.25 -28.26 0.94
CA ALA A 125 3.85 -28.33 1.35
C ALA A 125 2.90 -28.84 0.27
N GLY A 126 3.38 -29.11 -0.94
CA GLY A 126 2.57 -29.52 -2.12
C GLY A 126 1.58 -28.43 -2.58
N ARG A 127 1.84 -27.13 -2.29
CA ARG A 127 0.94 -26.02 -2.53
C ARG A 127 1.41 -25.04 -3.62
N TYR A 128 2.55 -25.26 -4.23
CA TYR A 128 3.11 -24.33 -5.19
C TYR A 128 2.15 -24.00 -6.34
N ILE A 129 1.62 -25.02 -7.03
CA ILE A 129 0.70 -24.85 -8.17
C ILE A 129 -0.59 -24.19 -7.73
N SER A 130 -1.19 -24.65 -6.62
CA SER A 130 -2.45 -24.09 -6.12
C SER A 130 -2.31 -22.63 -5.69
N THR A 131 -1.20 -22.25 -5.07
CA THR A 131 -0.92 -20.86 -4.68
C THR A 131 -0.79 -19.95 -5.92
N ARG A 132 -0.07 -20.39 -6.97
CA ARG A 132 0.02 -19.65 -8.23
C ARG A 132 -1.33 -19.41 -8.87
N GLU A 133 -2.14 -20.45 -8.97
CA GLU A 133 -3.50 -20.33 -9.53
C GLU A 133 -4.41 -19.44 -8.67
N GLN A 134 -4.28 -19.51 -7.35
CA GLN A 134 -5.00 -18.62 -6.44
C GLN A 134 -4.64 -17.16 -6.68
N ILE A 135 -3.33 -16.84 -6.74
CA ILE A 135 -2.85 -15.49 -7.04
C ILE A 135 -3.38 -15.01 -8.39
N ARG A 136 -3.31 -15.86 -9.43
CA ARG A 136 -3.84 -15.53 -10.77
C ARG A 136 -5.33 -15.18 -10.73
N LYS A 137 -6.13 -16.00 -10.05
CA LYS A 137 -7.57 -15.76 -9.87
C LYS A 137 -7.84 -14.46 -9.14
N GLU A 138 -7.14 -14.19 -8.05
CA GLU A 138 -7.30 -12.96 -7.26
C GLU A 138 -6.97 -11.70 -8.06
N LEU A 139 -5.88 -11.74 -8.85
CA LEU A 139 -5.53 -10.64 -9.74
C LEU A 139 -6.60 -10.39 -10.80
N MET A 140 -7.09 -11.46 -11.44
CA MET A 140 -8.15 -11.37 -12.47
C MET A 140 -9.44 -10.78 -11.88
N LEU A 141 -9.87 -11.27 -10.71
CA LEU A 141 -11.08 -10.79 -10.04
C LEU A 141 -10.95 -9.32 -9.64
N ARG A 142 -9.82 -8.93 -9.06
CA ARG A 142 -9.56 -7.56 -8.63
C ARG A 142 -9.59 -6.59 -9.80
N ASP A 143 -8.94 -6.92 -10.90
CA ASP A 143 -8.91 -6.03 -12.06
C ASP A 143 -10.24 -5.97 -12.79
N LEU A 144 -10.96 -7.10 -12.89
CA LEU A 144 -12.31 -7.12 -13.42
C LEU A 144 -13.24 -6.22 -12.58
N GLN A 145 -13.25 -6.43 -11.25
CA GLN A 145 -14.08 -5.64 -10.33
C GLN A 145 -13.77 -4.16 -10.45
N ARG A 146 -12.47 -3.81 -10.41
CA ARG A 146 -12.02 -2.42 -10.55
C ARG A 146 -12.48 -1.81 -11.88
N GLY A 147 -12.30 -2.53 -12.99
CA GLY A 147 -12.69 -2.06 -14.32
C GLY A 147 -14.21 -1.90 -14.49
N MET A 148 -14.99 -2.86 -13.97
CA MET A 148 -16.44 -2.84 -14.09
C MET A 148 -17.10 -1.81 -13.18
N VAL A 149 -16.64 -1.71 -11.92
CA VAL A 149 -17.25 -0.86 -10.91
C VAL A 149 -16.88 0.60 -11.10
N ASN A 150 -15.59 0.91 -11.39
CA ASN A 150 -15.18 2.31 -11.56
C ASN A 150 -15.90 3.02 -12.71
N ARG A 151 -16.31 2.30 -13.76
CA ARG A 151 -17.09 2.88 -14.86
C ARG A 151 -18.50 3.29 -14.45
N ARG A 152 -19.03 2.74 -13.36
CA ARG A 152 -20.36 3.02 -12.82
C ARG A 152 -20.37 4.15 -11.80
N ILE A 153 -19.19 4.46 -11.23
CA ILE A 153 -19.06 5.49 -10.20
C ILE A 153 -18.90 6.85 -10.86
N ASN A 154 -19.88 7.70 -10.61
CA ASN A 154 -19.81 9.13 -10.91
C ASN A 154 -19.83 9.90 -9.59
N ILE A 155 -18.92 10.86 -9.43
CA ILE A 155 -18.85 11.76 -8.29
C ILE A 155 -18.94 13.18 -8.82
N THR A 156 -19.95 13.90 -8.39
CA THR A 156 -20.20 15.27 -8.80
C THR A 156 -19.49 16.26 -7.89
N ASP A 157 -19.20 17.45 -8.39
CA ASP A 157 -18.64 18.54 -7.59
C ASP A 157 -19.52 18.87 -6.37
N GLN A 158 -20.85 18.79 -6.55
CA GLN A 158 -21.79 19.03 -5.46
C GLN A 158 -21.66 17.99 -4.35
N GLU A 159 -21.44 16.72 -4.67
CA GLU A 159 -21.21 15.67 -3.66
C GLU A 159 -19.92 15.91 -2.90
N ILE A 160 -18.86 16.34 -3.59
CA ILE A 160 -17.58 16.68 -2.96
C ILE A 160 -17.77 17.85 -1.98
N GLU A 161 -18.41 18.93 -2.41
CA GLU A 161 -18.65 20.10 -1.55
C GLU A 161 -19.56 19.73 -0.35
N ASN A 162 -20.63 18.96 -0.58
CA ASN A 162 -21.49 18.49 0.49
C ASN A 162 -20.74 17.63 1.50
N PHE A 163 -19.87 16.75 1.03
CA PHE A 163 -19.04 15.91 1.91
C PHE A 163 -18.07 16.75 2.73
N LEU A 164 -17.32 17.65 2.10
CA LEU A 164 -16.37 18.54 2.79
C LEU A 164 -17.04 19.40 3.87
N ASN A 165 -18.28 19.85 3.63
CA ASN A 165 -19.04 20.65 4.59
C ASN A 165 -19.76 19.83 5.66
N SER A 166 -19.84 18.51 5.52
CA SER A 166 -20.49 17.62 6.47
C SER A 166 -19.63 17.39 7.73
N GLU A 167 -20.27 17.05 8.86
CA GLU A 167 -19.55 16.64 10.06
C GLU A 167 -18.65 15.41 9.78
N MET A 168 -19.19 14.42 9.06
CA MET A 168 -18.44 13.23 8.65
C MET A 168 -17.22 13.57 7.79
N GLY A 169 -17.37 14.49 6.83
CA GLY A 169 -16.27 14.99 6.02
C GLY A 169 -15.19 15.63 6.88
N ARG A 170 -15.57 16.55 7.76
CA ARG A 170 -14.64 17.22 8.67
C ARG A 170 -13.86 16.23 9.54
N VAL A 171 -14.54 15.24 10.12
CA VAL A 171 -13.87 14.18 10.92
C VAL A 171 -12.97 13.30 10.06
N THR A 172 -13.44 12.90 8.87
CA THR A 172 -12.67 12.03 7.98
C THR A 172 -11.41 12.74 7.44
N MET A 173 -11.55 14.02 7.11
CA MET A 173 -10.48 14.84 6.51
C MET A 173 -9.55 15.48 7.54
N ALA A 174 -9.90 15.42 8.84
CA ALA A 174 -9.01 15.91 9.89
C ALA A 174 -7.68 15.16 9.89
N PRO A 175 -6.56 15.87 10.14
CA PRO A 175 -5.24 15.22 10.21
C PRO A 175 -5.17 14.13 11.28
N ASP A 176 -4.36 13.13 11.03
CA ASP A 176 -3.92 12.17 12.04
C ASP A 176 -2.50 12.52 12.48
N TYR A 177 -2.27 12.42 13.77
CA TYR A 177 -1.01 12.73 14.41
C TYR A 177 -0.39 11.47 14.99
N PHE A 178 0.89 11.22 14.69
CA PHE A 178 1.67 10.16 15.31
C PHE A 178 2.51 10.76 16.42
N VAL A 179 2.15 10.44 17.66
CA VAL A 179 2.64 11.13 18.86
C VAL A 179 3.34 10.14 19.78
N ASP A 180 4.45 10.57 20.38
CA ASP A 180 5.12 9.93 21.51
C ASP A 180 5.08 10.86 22.73
N GLN A 181 4.96 10.28 23.94
CA GLN A 181 4.97 11.05 25.17
C GLN A 181 5.93 10.43 26.21
N THR A 182 6.46 11.31 27.06
CA THR A 182 7.17 10.93 28.28
C THR A 182 6.52 11.63 29.45
N LEU A 183 6.21 10.88 30.50
CA LEU A 183 5.64 11.37 31.76
C LEU A 183 6.68 11.21 32.89
N ILE A 184 6.94 12.28 33.58
CA ILE A 184 7.64 12.34 34.87
C ILE A 184 6.55 12.39 35.96
N PRO A 185 6.22 11.29 36.65
CA PRO A 185 5.07 11.24 37.53
C PRO A 185 5.28 12.02 38.82
N ILE A 186 4.21 12.66 39.30
CA ILE A 186 4.11 13.29 40.62
C ILE A 186 3.23 12.38 41.50
N ALA A 187 3.73 12.02 42.66
CA ALA A 187 2.93 11.31 43.67
C ALA A 187 2.07 12.31 44.46
N GLU A 188 0.92 11.86 44.95
CA GLU A 188 -0.04 12.70 45.69
C GLU A 188 0.57 13.38 46.92
N ASN A 189 1.57 12.72 47.55
CA ASN A 189 2.26 13.20 48.75
C ASN A 189 3.65 13.77 48.50
N ASP A 190 4.02 14.08 47.20
CA ASP A 190 5.30 14.68 46.92
C ASP A 190 5.41 16.09 47.55
N PRO A 191 6.47 16.39 48.30
CA PRO A 191 6.73 17.75 48.80
C PRO A 191 6.93 18.71 47.63
N ALA A 192 6.63 20.00 47.86
CA ALA A 192 6.78 21.06 46.84
C ALA A 192 8.20 21.12 46.25
N GLU A 193 9.23 20.87 47.06
CA GLU A 193 10.64 20.84 46.63
C GLU A 193 10.91 19.67 45.63
N VAL A 194 10.29 18.49 45.87
CA VAL A 194 10.43 17.36 44.98
C VAL A 194 9.67 17.61 43.68
N ILE A 195 8.51 18.25 43.73
CA ILE A 195 7.77 18.64 42.53
C ILE A 195 8.59 19.63 41.69
N ALA A 196 9.20 20.63 42.30
CA ALA A 196 10.07 21.59 41.62
C ALA A 196 11.30 20.90 41.00
N ALA A 197 11.93 19.95 41.70
CA ALA A 197 13.03 19.19 41.16
C ALA A 197 12.64 18.31 39.97
N LYS A 198 11.43 17.73 39.97
CA LYS A 198 10.88 16.97 38.83
C LYS A 198 10.59 17.87 37.62
N GLU A 199 10.11 19.11 37.85
CA GLU A 199 9.90 20.10 36.81
C GLU A 199 11.22 20.50 36.15
N GLU A 200 12.25 20.81 36.97
CA GLU A 200 13.59 21.09 36.50
C GLU A 200 14.20 19.93 35.72
N PHE A 201 14.03 18.69 36.20
CA PHE A 201 14.47 17.50 35.50
C PHE A 201 13.77 17.34 34.13
N ALA A 202 12.46 17.61 34.05
CA ALA A 202 11.75 17.59 32.80
C ALA A 202 12.27 18.65 31.81
N ALA A 203 12.58 19.85 32.31
CA ALA A 203 13.16 20.93 31.51
C ALA A 203 14.58 20.58 30.99
N GLN A 204 15.43 19.99 31.83
CA GLN A 204 16.76 19.53 31.44
C GLN A 204 16.70 18.39 30.41
N MET A 205 15.73 17.48 30.55
CA MET A 205 15.49 16.44 29.57
C MET A 205 15.07 17.03 28.22
N LEU A 206 14.19 18.02 28.20
CA LEU A 206 13.77 18.72 26.98
C LEU A 206 14.96 19.44 26.31
N GLU A 207 15.83 20.12 27.11
CA GLU A 207 17.02 20.78 26.60
C GLU A 207 18.00 19.80 25.96
N SER A 208 18.19 18.63 26.58
CA SER A 208 19.02 17.55 26.04
C SER A 208 18.47 17.03 24.70
N ILE A 209 17.16 16.87 24.59
CA ILE A 209 16.49 16.46 23.34
C ILE A 209 16.68 17.54 22.26
N ASN A 210 16.46 18.80 22.59
CA ASN A 210 16.66 19.93 21.66
C ASN A 210 18.12 20.08 21.22
N SER A 211 19.07 19.59 22.02
CA SER A 211 20.51 19.54 21.71
C SER A 211 20.91 18.36 20.83
N GLY A 212 19.95 17.48 20.45
CA GLY A 212 20.16 16.41 19.48
C GLY A 212 20.10 14.98 20.05
N ILE A 213 19.78 14.80 21.33
CA ILE A 213 19.53 13.46 21.88
C ILE A 213 18.13 13.00 21.39
N ASP A 214 18.04 11.78 20.89
CA ASP A 214 16.75 11.23 20.49
C ASP A 214 15.77 11.11 21.66
N PHE A 215 14.49 11.35 21.39
CA PHE A 215 13.42 11.39 22.40
C PHE A 215 13.26 10.08 23.16
N GLU A 216 13.30 8.95 22.45
CA GLU A 216 13.22 7.63 23.04
C GLU A 216 14.48 7.29 23.84
N GLN A 217 15.64 7.61 23.28
CA GLN A 217 16.92 7.44 23.98
C GLN A 217 16.99 8.24 25.27
N ALA A 218 16.49 9.50 25.28
CA ALA A 218 16.43 10.32 26.49
C ALA A 218 15.55 9.66 27.56
N ARG A 219 14.40 9.09 27.18
CA ARG A 219 13.51 8.32 28.07
C ARG A 219 14.20 7.08 28.63
N GLU A 220 14.89 6.31 27.81
CA GLU A 220 15.63 5.11 28.24
C GLU A 220 16.76 5.44 29.21
N VAL A 221 17.51 6.53 28.96
CA VAL A 221 18.57 6.99 29.86
C VAL A 221 17.99 7.37 31.23
N ALA A 222 16.87 8.11 31.24
CA ALA A 222 16.16 8.46 32.46
C ALA A 222 15.65 7.23 33.22
N GLN A 223 15.07 6.25 32.53
CA GLN A 223 14.61 4.98 33.15
C GLN A 223 15.78 4.21 33.80
N ARG A 224 16.91 4.10 33.10
CA ARG A 224 18.11 3.44 33.64
C ARG A 224 18.66 4.21 34.85
N GLY A 225 18.69 5.53 34.79
CA GLY A 225 19.12 6.39 35.90
C GLY A 225 18.22 6.25 37.13
N ALA A 226 16.92 6.14 36.95
CA ALA A 226 15.95 5.95 38.04
C ALA A 226 16.12 4.61 38.77
N THR A 227 16.59 3.58 38.07
CA THR A 227 16.82 2.23 38.64
C THR A 227 18.26 2.00 39.10
N SER A 228 19.16 2.98 38.92
CA SER A 228 20.55 2.92 39.42
C SER A 228 20.63 3.00 40.95
N ASN A 229 21.74 2.58 41.52
CA ASN A 229 21.97 2.65 42.97
C ASN A 229 23.30 3.41 43.29
N PRO A 230 23.23 4.65 43.81
CA PRO A 230 22.02 5.46 44.08
C PRO A 230 21.32 5.90 42.79
N PRO A 231 20.01 6.23 42.84
CA PRO A 231 19.27 6.78 41.69
C PRO A 231 19.90 8.09 41.20
N THR A 232 20.07 8.22 39.89
CA THR A 232 20.63 9.44 39.22
C THR A 232 19.61 10.20 38.43
N ALA A 233 18.37 9.70 38.34
CA ALA A 233 17.25 10.35 37.65
C ALA A 233 15.91 10.04 38.35
N PHE A 234 14.88 10.83 38.03
CA PHE A 234 13.52 10.51 38.43
C PHE A 234 12.90 9.42 37.54
N PRO A 235 11.98 8.60 38.08
CA PRO A 235 11.24 7.64 37.28
C PRO A 235 10.50 8.33 36.14
N VAL A 236 10.50 7.72 34.95
CA VAL A 236 9.76 8.17 33.80
C VAL A 236 8.98 7.02 33.17
N SER A 237 7.85 7.33 32.57
CA SER A 237 7.01 6.41 31.82
C SER A 237 6.56 7.05 30.51
N GLY A 238 5.94 6.27 29.62
CA GLY A 238 5.44 6.80 28.36
C GLY A 238 5.72 5.85 27.19
N GLY A 239 5.59 6.38 26.00
CA GLY A 239 5.77 5.68 24.75
C GLY A 239 4.87 6.24 23.66
N GLN A 240 4.92 5.60 22.50
CA GLN A 240 4.16 6.00 21.33
C GLN A 240 2.66 5.76 21.56
N LEU A 241 1.85 6.79 21.28
CA LEU A 241 0.38 6.72 21.35
C LEU A 241 -0.23 6.17 20.05
N GLY A 242 0.58 6.01 19.01
CA GLY A 242 0.15 5.64 17.66
C GLY A 242 -0.55 6.78 16.93
N TRP A 243 -1.13 6.47 15.77
CA TRP A 243 -1.88 7.42 14.97
C TRP A 243 -3.22 7.77 15.62
N ARG A 244 -3.48 9.07 15.83
CA ARG A 244 -4.73 9.58 16.44
C ARG A 244 -5.13 10.88 15.79
N LYS A 245 -6.43 11.09 15.63
CA LYS A 245 -6.99 12.43 15.36
C LYS A 245 -6.86 13.31 16.60
N ALA A 246 -6.97 14.62 16.42
CA ALA A 246 -6.83 15.56 17.53
C ALA A 246 -7.77 15.25 18.69
N ASP A 247 -9.03 14.94 18.42
CA ASP A 247 -10.05 14.58 19.41
C ASP A 247 -9.82 13.22 20.11
N GLY A 248 -9.01 12.35 19.49
CA GLY A 248 -8.58 11.07 20.06
C GLY A 248 -7.29 11.16 20.89
N LEU A 249 -6.66 12.33 20.98
CA LEU A 249 -5.50 12.57 21.85
C LEU A 249 -5.95 12.76 23.32
N PRO A 250 -5.07 12.48 24.30
CA PRO A 250 -5.31 12.92 25.66
C PRO A 250 -5.61 14.42 25.72
N SER A 251 -6.58 14.82 26.53
CA SER A 251 -7.08 16.21 26.59
C SER A 251 -5.98 17.26 26.77
N LEU A 252 -4.89 16.89 27.44
CA LEU A 252 -3.71 17.72 27.63
C LEU A 252 -3.02 18.11 26.31
N PHE A 253 -3.15 17.30 25.25
CA PHE A 253 -2.44 17.46 23.99
C PHE A 253 -3.32 17.94 22.84
N VAL A 254 -4.65 17.96 23.00
CA VAL A 254 -5.61 18.29 21.93
C VAL A 254 -5.33 19.66 21.29
N ASP A 255 -5.01 20.67 22.12
CA ASP A 255 -4.75 22.03 21.64
C ASP A 255 -3.27 22.27 21.28
N ILE A 256 -2.37 21.38 21.71
CA ILE A 256 -0.92 21.57 21.57
C ILE A 256 -0.44 20.89 20.29
N VAL A 257 -0.72 19.61 20.14
CA VAL A 257 -0.20 18.77 19.05
C VAL A 257 -0.54 19.31 17.65
N PRO A 258 -1.77 19.80 17.39
CA PRO A 258 -2.11 20.38 16.07
C PRO A 258 -1.30 21.61 15.68
N THR A 259 -0.64 22.28 16.64
CA THR A 259 0.17 23.48 16.40
C THR A 259 1.67 23.15 16.29
N MET A 260 2.06 21.88 16.44
CA MET A 260 3.45 21.42 16.37
C MET A 260 3.84 21.06 14.94
N LYS A 261 5.14 21.17 14.66
CA LYS A 261 5.75 20.64 13.43
C LYS A 261 6.20 19.21 13.64
N ALA A 262 6.19 18.40 12.58
CA ALA A 262 6.77 17.06 12.65
C ALA A 262 8.24 17.12 13.14
N GLY A 263 8.59 16.26 14.09
CA GLY A 263 9.87 16.26 14.79
C GLY A 263 9.93 17.16 16.03
N GLU A 264 9.01 18.11 16.20
CA GLU A 264 9.01 19.05 17.33
C GLU A 264 8.68 18.33 18.65
N VAL A 265 9.33 18.77 19.73
CA VAL A 265 9.06 18.33 21.10
C VAL A 265 8.62 19.54 21.92
N ARG A 266 7.53 19.37 22.69
CA ARG A 266 7.03 20.40 23.61
C ARG A 266 6.92 19.87 25.03
N GLY A 267 7.08 20.77 25.96
CA GLY A 267 7.01 20.53 27.40
C GLY A 267 7.93 21.46 28.19
N PRO A 268 8.07 21.23 29.50
CA PRO A 268 7.23 20.36 30.32
C PRO A 268 5.80 20.88 30.45
N ILE A 269 4.81 20.01 30.22
CA ILE A 269 3.40 20.33 30.35
C ILE A 269 2.91 19.71 31.65
N ARG A 270 2.38 20.52 32.57
CA ARG A 270 1.93 20.07 33.88
C ARG A 270 0.51 19.48 33.82
N SER A 271 0.34 18.32 34.45
CA SER A 271 -0.95 17.72 34.74
C SER A 271 -1.04 17.27 36.21
N PRO A 272 -2.20 16.81 36.70
CA PRO A 272 -2.31 16.17 38.01
C PRO A 272 -1.41 14.92 38.16
N SER A 273 -1.12 14.23 37.06
CA SER A 273 -0.28 13.01 37.04
C SER A 273 1.22 13.31 36.99
N GLY A 274 1.64 14.53 36.65
CA GLY A 274 3.04 14.90 36.55
C GLY A 274 3.36 15.85 35.42
N PHE A 275 4.62 15.87 35.00
CA PHE A 275 5.12 16.66 33.87
C PHE A 275 5.24 15.80 32.64
N HIS A 276 4.73 16.31 31.52
CA HIS A 276 4.75 15.61 30.23
C HIS A 276 5.67 16.32 29.23
N LEU A 277 6.43 15.52 28.50
CA LEU A 277 7.04 15.91 27.25
C LEU A 277 6.31 15.19 26.12
N VAL A 278 5.96 15.89 25.06
CA VAL A 278 5.26 15.36 23.89
C VAL A 278 6.06 15.60 22.63
N LYS A 279 6.28 14.56 21.82
CA LYS A 279 6.91 14.64 20.49
C LYS A 279 5.87 14.35 19.43
N LEU A 280 5.73 15.26 18.46
CA LEU A 280 5.00 14.98 17.23
C LEU A 280 5.95 14.30 16.26
N ILE A 281 5.80 13.00 16.02
CA ILE A 281 6.68 12.24 15.13
C ILE A 281 6.33 12.52 13.69
N GLN A 282 5.05 12.41 13.32
CA GLN A 282 4.55 12.59 11.95
C GLN A 282 3.11 13.10 11.96
N VAL A 283 2.72 13.77 10.88
CA VAL A 283 1.35 14.14 10.55
C VAL A 283 0.99 13.53 9.21
N ARG A 284 -0.21 13.00 9.08
CA ARG A 284 -0.75 12.57 7.80
C ARG A 284 -2.14 13.17 7.59
N GLY A 285 -2.48 13.40 6.32
CA GLY A 285 -3.78 14.02 5.98
C GLY A 285 -3.85 15.50 6.34
N ASP A 286 -2.73 16.16 6.63
CA ASP A 286 -2.69 17.61 6.75
C ASP A 286 -2.90 18.21 5.36
N ILE A 287 -4.00 18.97 5.25
CA ILE A 287 -4.41 19.64 4.02
C ILE A 287 -3.87 21.07 3.91
N ASN A 288 -3.16 21.57 4.93
CA ASN A 288 -2.49 22.87 4.85
C ASN A 288 -1.22 22.75 4.00
N SER A 289 -1.41 22.79 2.70
CA SER A 289 -0.37 22.55 1.70
C SER A 289 0.01 23.85 1.01
N LEU A 290 0.83 24.66 1.68
CA LEU A 290 1.63 25.66 1.01
C LEU A 290 2.77 24.94 0.28
N VAL A 291 2.66 24.85 -1.03
CA VAL A 291 3.65 24.18 -1.87
C VAL A 291 4.51 25.24 -2.53
N LYS A 292 5.82 25.12 -2.35
CA LYS A 292 6.78 25.89 -3.12
C LYS A 292 6.78 25.37 -4.54
N GLN A 293 6.63 26.28 -5.49
CA GLN A 293 6.64 25.98 -6.90
C GLN A 293 7.74 26.81 -7.57
N THR A 294 8.47 26.18 -8.47
CA THR A 294 9.45 26.81 -9.34
C THR A 294 9.03 26.65 -10.78
N ARG A 295 9.00 27.74 -11.53
CA ARG A 295 8.87 27.75 -12.97
C ARG A 295 10.24 27.93 -13.58
N ALA A 296 10.68 26.98 -14.38
CA ALA A 296 11.96 26.99 -15.03
C ALA A 296 11.81 26.73 -16.53
N ARG A 297 12.83 27.14 -17.30
CA ARG A 297 12.99 26.73 -18.69
C ARG A 297 14.35 26.08 -18.87
N HIS A 298 14.42 25.13 -19.80
CA HIS A 298 15.67 24.43 -20.07
C HIS A 298 15.88 24.11 -21.55
N ILE A 299 17.09 23.78 -21.91
CA ILE A 299 17.47 23.18 -23.18
C ILE A 299 18.15 21.86 -22.85
N LEU A 300 17.72 20.78 -23.47
CA LEU A 300 18.30 19.44 -23.35
C LEU A 300 18.99 19.07 -24.64
N ILE A 301 20.22 18.60 -24.54
CA ILE A 301 20.95 17.96 -25.65
C ILE A 301 21.29 16.52 -25.26
N THR A 302 20.61 15.58 -25.91
CA THR A 302 20.73 14.15 -25.61
C THR A 302 21.80 13.52 -26.51
N PRO A 303 22.83 12.83 -25.95
CA PRO A 303 23.73 11.97 -26.73
C PRO A 303 22.95 10.80 -27.34
N ASN A 304 23.27 10.44 -28.58
CA ASN A 304 22.62 9.35 -29.31
C ASN A 304 23.60 8.69 -30.31
N GLU A 305 23.12 7.79 -31.19
CA GLU A 305 23.94 7.10 -32.16
C GLU A 305 24.65 8.05 -33.18
N ILE A 306 24.13 9.25 -33.38
CA ILE A 306 24.66 10.25 -34.33
C ILE A 306 25.45 11.35 -33.59
N ARG A 307 25.12 11.64 -32.36
CA ARG A 307 25.72 12.68 -31.51
C ARG A 307 26.41 12.03 -30.31
N THR A 308 27.74 12.07 -30.28
CA THR A 308 28.50 11.54 -29.14
C THR A 308 28.32 12.42 -27.88
N GLU A 309 28.74 11.91 -26.72
CA GLU A 309 28.72 12.64 -25.45
C GLU A 309 29.50 13.97 -25.55
N GLU A 310 30.70 13.93 -26.12
CA GLU A 310 31.55 15.11 -26.30
C GLU A 310 30.93 16.13 -27.26
N GLN A 311 30.25 15.66 -28.29
CA GLN A 311 29.54 16.54 -29.22
C GLN A 311 28.30 17.20 -28.56
N ALA A 312 27.60 16.48 -27.70
CA ALA A 312 26.47 17.02 -26.94
C ALA A 312 26.96 18.09 -25.94
N GLU A 313 28.06 17.85 -25.25
CA GLU A 313 28.71 18.80 -24.34
C GLU A 313 29.17 20.05 -25.08
N GLN A 314 29.86 19.91 -26.23
CA GLN A 314 30.31 21.04 -27.04
C GLN A 314 29.14 21.88 -27.55
N LEU A 315 28.04 21.21 -27.98
CA LEU A 315 26.87 21.89 -28.45
C LEU A 315 26.18 22.70 -27.33
N ILE A 316 25.97 22.09 -26.15
CA ILE A 316 25.29 22.79 -25.05
C ILE A 316 26.14 24.00 -24.57
N ASN A 317 27.47 23.88 -24.52
CA ASN A 317 28.37 25.00 -24.19
C ASN A 317 28.23 26.13 -25.24
N THR A 318 28.19 25.78 -26.52
CA THR A 318 27.97 26.76 -27.61
C THR A 318 26.63 27.48 -27.47
N LEU A 319 25.56 26.76 -27.10
CA LEU A 319 24.22 27.33 -26.88
C LEU A 319 24.20 28.23 -25.64
N HIS A 320 24.90 27.84 -24.59
CA HIS A 320 25.10 28.66 -23.40
C HIS A 320 25.74 30.03 -23.72
N ASP A 321 26.89 30.01 -24.44
CA ASP A 321 27.62 31.20 -24.82
C ASP A 321 26.76 32.17 -25.68
N ARG A 322 25.93 31.59 -26.57
CA ARG A 322 24.99 32.37 -27.42
C ARG A 322 23.91 33.05 -26.59
N ILE A 323 23.38 32.36 -25.57
CA ILE A 323 22.37 32.95 -24.67
C ILE A 323 23.02 34.03 -23.79
N GLU A 324 24.22 33.80 -23.27
CA GLU A 324 24.97 34.82 -22.53
C GLU A 324 25.29 36.07 -23.39
N ALA A 325 25.55 35.86 -24.69
CA ALA A 325 25.72 36.94 -25.66
C ALA A 325 24.43 37.69 -26.01
N GLY A 326 23.26 37.29 -25.46
CA GLY A 326 22.00 37.98 -25.56
C GLY A 326 21.04 37.40 -26.61
N GLU A 327 21.32 36.22 -27.17
CA GLU A 327 20.35 35.55 -28.02
C GLU A 327 19.13 35.05 -27.22
N ASP A 328 17.96 35.06 -27.89
CA ASP A 328 16.71 34.66 -27.23
C ASP A 328 16.71 33.16 -26.86
N PHE A 329 16.65 32.87 -25.55
CA PHE A 329 16.62 31.52 -25.02
C PHE A 329 15.56 30.65 -25.68
N ALA A 330 14.33 31.18 -25.80
CA ALA A 330 13.20 30.41 -26.33
C ALA A 330 13.37 30.09 -27.82
N ALA A 331 14.01 30.97 -28.59
CA ALA A 331 14.34 30.69 -29.98
C ALA A 331 15.40 29.61 -30.12
N ILE A 332 16.43 29.65 -29.29
CA ILE A 332 17.50 28.62 -29.23
C ILE A 332 16.91 27.26 -28.80
N ALA A 333 16.07 27.26 -27.75
CA ALA A 333 15.39 26.05 -27.28
C ALA A 333 14.57 25.39 -28.38
N ARG A 334 13.73 26.16 -29.11
CA ARG A 334 12.89 25.63 -30.22
C ARG A 334 13.70 25.04 -31.35
N GLN A 335 14.93 25.51 -31.57
CA GLN A 335 15.77 25.07 -32.68
C GLN A 335 16.67 23.88 -32.31
N ASN A 336 17.03 23.72 -31.06
CA ASN A 336 18.11 22.83 -30.66
C ASN A 336 17.73 21.84 -29.54
N SER A 337 16.71 22.10 -28.73
CA SER A 337 16.38 21.23 -27.59
C SER A 337 15.81 19.88 -28.05
N ASP A 338 16.31 18.82 -27.48
CA ASP A 338 15.81 17.45 -27.67
C ASP A 338 14.63 17.11 -26.72
N ASP A 339 14.25 18.03 -25.81
CA ASP A 339 13.09 17.82 -24.93
C ASP A 339 11.77 18.12 -25.63
N ALA A 340 11.11 17.05 -26.08
CA ALA A 340 9.83 17.15 -26.79
C ALA A 340 8.70 17.79 -25.95
N ALA A 341 8.79 17.77 -24.63
CA ALA A 341 7.75 18.28 -23.75
C ALA A 341 7.76 19.82 -23.68
N SER A 342 8.95 20.44 -23.64
CA SER A 342 9.10 21.88 -23.46
C SER A 342 9.54 22.64 -24.73
N VAL A 343 10.08 21.96 -25.75
CA VAL A 343 10.66 22.60 -26.94
C VAL A 343 9.70 23.57 -27.63
N VAL A 344 8.42 23.20 -27.78
CA VAL A 344 7.39 24.05 -28.42
C VAL A 344 7.13 25.31 -27.61
N ALA A 345 7.20 25.22 -26.29
CA ALA A 345 7.07 26.34 -25.35
C ALA A 345 8.36 27.15 -25.19
N GLY A 346 9.40 26.88 -26.01
CA GLY A 346 10.70 27.57 -25.90
C GLY A 346 11.50 27.15 -24.68
N GLY A 347 11.34 25.90 -24.27
CA GLY A 347 12.01 25.30 -23.11
C GLY A 347 11.26 25.48 -21.77
N ASP A 348 10.13 26.21 -21.74
CA ASP A 348 9.35 26.43 -20.51
C ASP A 348 8.70 25.13 -20.05
N MET A 349 9.10 24.66 -18.87
CA MET A 349 8.58 23.45 -18.23
C MET A 349 7.29 23.67 -17.44
N GLY A 350 6.85 24.94 -17.32
CA GLY A 350 5.73 25.30 -16.46
C GLY A 350 6.09 25.29 -14.98
N TRP A 351 5.06 25.26 -14.13
CA TRP A 351 5.22 25.21 -12.68
C TRP A 351 5.43 23.77 -12.20
N ALA A 352 6.53 23.55 -11.52
CA ALA A 352 6.81 22.28 -10.83
C ALA A 352 6.81 22.48 -9.31
N ASN A 353 6.24 21.52 -8.59
CA ASN A 353 6.31 21.46 -7.13
C ASN A 353 7.72 21.03 -6.69
N GLU A 354 8.11 21.36 -5.46
CA GLU A 354 9.28 20.78 -4.82
C GLU A 354 9.17 19.23 -4.80
N GLY A 355 10.22 18.53 -5.24
CA GLY A 355 10.23 17.08 -5.45
C GLY A 355 9.58 16.62 -6.77
N GLY A 356 9.17 17.54 -7.65
CA GLY A 356 8.50 17.24 -8.92
C GLY A 356 9.42 17.17 -10.14
N MET A 357 10.69 17.51 -9.98
CA MET A 357 11.70 17.45 -11.04
C MET A 357 12.59 16.21 -10.88
N PRO A 358 13.32 15.78 -11.93
CA PRO A 358 14.27 14.69 -11.80
C PRO A 358 15.31 14.93 -10.70
N PRO A 359 15.72 13.89 -9.94
CA PRO A 359 16.58 14.03 -8.76
C PRO A 359 17.98 14.63 -9.04
N ASP A 360 18.48 14.48 -10.27
CA ASP A 360 19.76 15.03 -10.74
C ASP A 360 19.61 16.43 -11.35
N PHE A 361 18.41 16.89 -11.61
CA PHE A 361 18.09 18.22 -12.15
C PHE A 361 17.65 19.21 -11.06
N GLU A 362 16.80 18.78 -10.13
CA GLU A 362 16.16 19.64 -9.14
C GLU A 362 17.12 20.36 -8.20
N PRO A 363 18.22 19.76 -7.68
CA PRO A 363 19.16 20.44 -6.81
C PRO A 363 19.78 21.68 -7.48
N ILE A 364 20.10 21.58 -8.77
CA ILE A 364 20.71 22.69 -9.55
C ILE A 364 19.69 23.82 -9.68
N ILE A 365 18.45 23.51 -10.02
CA ILE A 365 17.39 24.52 -10.12
C ILE A 365 17.14 25.19 -8.76
N ASN A 366 17.22 24.46 -7.66
CA ASN A 366 16.99 25.02 -6.33
C ASN A 366 18.06 26.01 -5.89
N GLU A 367 19.30 25.83 -6.35
CA GLU A 367 20.43 26.73 -6.04
C GLU A 367 20.46 27.98 -6.95
N LEU A 368 19.86 27.94 -8.16
CA LEU A 368 19.86 29.06 -9.09
C LEU A 368 19.01 30.21 -8.57
N GLU A 369 19.48 31.44 -8.75
CA GLU A 369 18.67 32.65 -8.57
C GLU A 369 17.69 32.83 -9.75
N VAL A 370 16.59 33.54 -9.49
CA VAL A 370 15.60 33.85 -10.54
C VAL A 370 16.25 34.75 -11.61
N GLY A 371 16.10 34.36 -12.86
CA GLY A 371 16.64 35.09 -14.03
C GLY A 371 18.13 34.82 -14.30
N VAL A 372 18.74 33.86 -13.59
CA VAL A 372 20.14 33.47 -13.81
C VAL A 372 20.17 32.19 -14.66
N LEU A 373 20.99 32.22 -15.73
CA LEU A 373 21.30 31.05 -16.54
C LEU A 373 22.25 30.12 -15.78
N SER A 374 21.98 28.81 -15.78
CA SER A 374 22.89 27.84 -15.21
C SER A 374 24.13 27.64 -16.08
N GLU A 375 25.23 27.25 -15.47
CA GLU A 375 26.30 26.56 -16.19
C GLU A 375 25.75 25.28 -16.84
N PRO A 376 26.33 24.80 -17.97
CA PRO A 376 25.99 23.50 -18.53
C PRO A 376 26.19 22.37 -17.52
N PHE A 377 25.19 21.52 -17.34
CA PHE A 377 25.26 20.40 -16.39
C PHE A 377 24.72 19.10 -17.00
N ARG A 378 25.13 17.98 -16.43
CA ARG A 378 24.83 16.62 -16.93
C ARG A 378 23.81 15.93 -16.03
N THR A 379 22.80 15.33 -16.66
CA THR A 379 21.85 14.42 -15.99
C THR A 379 21.80 13.06 -16.73
N SER A 380 20.98 12.14 -16.23
CA SER A 380 20.72 10.86 -16.89
C SER A 380 20.11 11.01 -18.31
N TYR A 381 19.49 12.16 -18.61
CA TYR A 381 18.86 12.44 -19.92
C TYR A 381 19.80 13.07 -20.95
N GLY A 382 20.85 13.73 -20.52
CA GLY A 382 21.78 14.43 -21.40
C GLY A 382 22.35 15.69 -20.74
N TRP A 383 22.83 16.59 -21.55
CA TRP A 383 23.38 17.89 -21.16
C TRP A 383 22.28 18.95 -21.13
N HIS A 384 22.28 19.77 -20.09
CA HIS A 384 21.29 20.81 -19.88
C HIS A 384 21.93 22.17 -19.66
N ILE A 385 21.20 23.21 -20.03
CA ILE A 385 21.25 24.55 -19.48
C ILE A 385 19.83 24.93 -19.05
N ALA A 386 19.70 25.62 -17.93
CA ALA A 386 18.41 25.97 -17.38
C ALA A 386 18.41 27.41 -16.80
N GLU A 387 17.22 27.97 -16.67
CA GLU A 387 17.00 29.26 -16.04
C GLU A 387 15.71 29.22 -15.23
N VAL A 388 15.75 29.73 -14.02
CA VAL A 388 14.57 29.88 -13.18
C VAL A 388 13.84 31.16 -13.56
N LEU A 389 12.61 31.04 -14.03
CA LEU A 389 11.78 32.18 -14.42
C LEU A 389 11.09 32.83 -13.24
N GLU A 390 10.54 32.00 -12.32
CA GLU A 390 9.75 32.48 -11.19
C GLU A 390 9.68 31.43 -10.08
N ARG A 391 9.56 31.90 -8.82
CA ARG A 391 9.24 31.07 -7.66
C ARG A 391 8.04 31.63 -6.93
N ARG A 392 7.17 30.73 -6.46
CA ARG A 392 6.01 31.12 -5.66
C ARG A 392 5.70 30.08 -4.60
N GLU A 393 4.96 30.51 -3.58
CA GLU A 393 4.26 29.62 -2.68
C GLU A 393 2.78 29.63 -3.09
N GLN A 394 2.22 28.46 -3.34
CA GLN A 394 0.81 28.32 -3.72
C GLN A 394 0.11 27.47 -2.67
N ASP A 395 -1.02 27.97 -2.18
CA ASP A 395 -1.91 27.19 -1.33
C ASP A 395 -2.73 26.23 -2.19
N LEU A 396 -2.39 24.94 -2.12
CA LEU A 396 -3.09 23.85 -2.78
C LEU A 396 -4.02 23.09 -1.83
N SER A 397 -4.22 23.57 -0.61
CA SER A 397 -5.02 22.92 0.43
C SER A 397 -6.42 22.54 -0.06
N ARG A 398 -7.09 23.46 -0.76
CA ARG A 398 -8.42 23.19 -1.31
C ARG A 398 -8.39 22.11 -2.40
N GLN A 399 -7.39 22.10 -3.25
CA GLN A 399 -7.25 21.10 -4.31
C GLN A 399 -7.02 19.70 -3.71
N PHE A 400 -6.10 19.59 -2.73
CA PHE A 400 -5.84 18.33 -2.04
C PHE A 400 -7.06 17.85 -1.26
N SER A 401 -7.75 18.74 -0.55
CA SER A 401 -8.99 18.42 0.16
C SER A 401 -10.05 17.85 -0.79
N ARG A 402 -10.25 18.47 -1.93
CA ARG A 402 -11.20 17.99 -2.94
C ARG A 402 -10.82 16.62 -3.48
N GLN A 403 -9.54 16.42 -3.83
CA GLN A 403 -9.04 15.14 -4.32
C GLN A 403 -9.20 14.02 -3.29
N GLN A 404 -8.88 14.29 -2.04
CA GLN A 404 -9.03 13.34 -0.95
C GLN A 404 -10.50 13.03 -0.66
N ALA A 405 -11.37 14.04 -0.69
CA ALA A 405 -12.81 13.87 -0.57
C ALA A 405 -13.37 13.01 -1.72
N GLU A 406 -12.94 13.28 -2.96
CA GLU A 406 -13.32 12.47 -4.12
C GLU A 406 -12.87 11.01 -3.96
N ASN A 407 -11.63 10.77 -3.56
CA ASN A 407 -11.11 9.42 -3.33
C ASN A 407 -11.90 8.69 -2.23
N THR A 408 -12.26 9.39 -1.16
CA THR A 408 -13.07 8.84 -0.06
C THR A 408 -14.48 8.48 -0.52
N LEU A 409 -15.13 9.38 -1.25
CA LEU A 409 -16.47 9.14 -1.81
C LEU A 409 -16.44 8.00 -2.84
N ARG A 410 -15.40 7.93 -3.67
CA ARG A 410 -15.19 6.87 -4.64
C ARG A 410 -15.05 5.51 -3.96
N SER A 411 -14.23 5.42 -2.92
CA SER A 411 -14.06 4.19 -2.14
C SER A 411 -15.39 3.71 -1.54
N ARG A 412 -16.18 4.62 -0.95
CA ARG A 412 -17.49 4.28 -0.38
C ARG A 412 -18.50 3.81 -1.44
N LYS A 413 -18.56 4.53 -2.57
CA LYS A 413 -19.43 4.13 -3.70
C LYS A 413 -18.97 2.81 -4.31
N PHE A 414 -17.65 2.55 -4.32
CA PHE A 414 -17.11 1.31 -4.87
C PHE A 414 -17.67 0.08 -4.19
N ASP A 415 -17.70 0.05 -2.86
CA ASP A 415 -18.19 -1.11 -2.10
C ASP A 415 -19.69 -1.38 -2.39
N VAL A 416 -20.47 -0.31 -2.46
CA VAL A 416 -21.93 -0.42 -2.77
C VAL A 416 -22.14 -0.87 -4.21
N GLU A 417 -21.47 -0.24 -5.16
CA GLU A 417 -21.58 -0.56 -6.58
C GLU A 417 -21.03 -1.97 -6.90
N LEU A 418 -20.01 -2.41 -6.17
CA LEU A 418 -19.51 -3.79 -6.28
C LEU A 418 -20.59 -4.78 -5.88
N GLN A 419 -21.25 -4.58 -4.74
CA GLN A 419 -22.34 -5.47 -4.30
C GLN A 419 -23.50 -5.48 -5.29
N ASN A 420 -23.92 -4.30 -5.76
CA ASN A 420 -24.98 -4.18 -6.77
C ASN A 420 -24.62 -4.94 -8.06
N TRP A 421 -23.39 -4.76 -8.53
CA TRP A 421 -22.91 -5.45 -9.73
C TRP A 421 -22.81 -6.97 -9.53
N LEU A 422 -22.35 -7.45 -8.37
CA LEU A 422 -22.30 -8.89 -8.09
C LEU A 422 -23.69 -9.52 -8.04
N ILE A 423 -24.67 -8.81 -7.46
CA ILE A 423 -26.08 -9.24 -7.49
C ILE A 423 -26.59 -9.31 -8.94
N GLU A 424 -26.34 -8.27 -9.72
CA GLU A 424 -26.77 -8.19 -11.12
C GLU A 424 -26.24 -9.34 -11.97
N ILE A 425 -24.92 -9.61 -11.91
CA ILE A 425 -24.33 -10.74 -12.68
C ILE A 425 -24.88 -12.09 -12.21
N ARG A 426 -25.18 -12.22 -10.92
CA ARG A 426 -25.78 -13.45 -10.36
C ARG A 426 -27.21 -13.64 -10.82
N GLU A 427 -28.03 -12.59 -10.90
CA GLU A 427 -29.43 -12.65 -11.35
C GLU A 427 -29.54 -12.90 -12.85
N GLN A 428 -28.61 -12.44 -13.66
CA GLN A 428 -28.58 -12.62 -15.11
C GLN A 428 -28.08 -14.00 -15.53
N ALA A 429 -27.39 -14.73 -14.64
CA ALA A 429 -26.74 -15.98 -14.94
C ALA A 429 -27.69 -17.20 -14.82
N TYR A 430 -27.46 -18.19 -15.68
CA TYR A 430 -28.04 -19.51 -15.49
C TYR A 430 -27.29 -20.29 -14.43
N VAL A 431 -27.94 -20.55 -13.28
CA VAL A 431 -27.35 -21.32 -12.19
C VAL A 431 -28.26 -22.45 -11.76
N LYS A 432 -27.73 -23.67 -11.75
CA LYS A 432 -28.39 -24.85 -11.27
C LYS A 432 -27.57 -25.54 -10.18
N ILE A 433 -28.02 -25.40 -8.92
CA ILE A 433 -27.37 -26.02 -7.77
C ILE A 433 -27.91 -27.44 -7.58
N SER A 434 -27.00 -28.42 -7.46
CA SER A 434 -27.34 -29.82 -7.19
C SER A 434 -27.68 -30.00 -5.70
N PRO A 435 -28.76 -30.74 -5.37
CA PRO A 435 -29.11 -30.99 -3.98
C PRO A 435 -28.00 -31.76 -3.24
N PRO A 436 -27.81 -31.52 -1.93
CA PRO A 436 -26.87 -32.28 -1.14
C PRO A 436 -27.26 -33.77 -1.17
N ARG A 437 -26.25 -34.64 -1.21
CA ARG A 437 -26.53 -36.09 -1.11
C ARG A 437 -27.06 -36.39 0.30
N VAL A 438 -28.29 -36.83 0.39
CA VAL A 438 -28.80 -37.46 1.62
C VAL A 438 -28.02 -38.76 1.76
N ALA A 439 -27.21 -38.91 2.80
CA ALA A 439 -26.53 -40.15 3.11
C ALA A 439 -27.59 -41.20 3.39
N GLY A 440 -27.83 -42.13 2.46
CA GLY A 440 -28.75 -43.23 2.66
C GLY A 440 -29.69 -43.50 1.48
N ASN A 441 -29.15 -43.73 0.27
CA ASN A 441 -29.77 -44.69 -0.66
C ASN A 441 -28.68 -45.23 -1.60
N PRO A 442 -28.50 -46.55 -1.68
CA PRO A 442 -27.48 -47.21 -2.51
C PRO A 442 -27.72 -47.02 -4.02
#